data_58faaa1d0adb8317308d988807a97f3a
#
_entry.id   58faaa1d0adb8317308d988807a97f3a
#
_cell.length_a   1.000
_cell.length_b   1.000
_cell.length_c   1.000
_cell.angle_alpha   90.00
_cell.angle_beta   90.00
_cell.angle_gamma   90.00
#
_symmetry.space_group_name_H-M   'P 1'
#
loop_
_entity.id
_entity.type
_entity.pdbx_description
1 polymer ?
#
loop_
_entity_poly.entity_id
_entity_poly.type
_entity_poly.pdbx_seq_one_letter_code
_entity_poly.pdbx_strand_id
1 'polypeptide(L)'
;GAGGLPVGTGGKTLLMLSGGIDSPVAGIEVMKRGVTVEAIHFHSPPFTSEKAKDKVIELTRILAERVGPIKLHLVPFTEIQKQINKVVHPRYTMTSTRRMMMRISDKVVHQINANAIVNGENLGQVASQTLK
;
A
#
# COMPACT_ATOMS: atom_id res chain seq x y z
N GLY A 1 1.84 11.38 -17.40
CA GLY A 1 2.08 11.51 -16.85
C GLY A 1 2.54 11.00 -16.45
N ALA A 2 2.33 11.22 -15.62
CA ALA A 2 2.93 11.20 -15.58
C ALA A 2 2.88 10.57 -16.22
N GLY A 3 2.12 10.98 -16.34
CA GLY A 3 2.27 10.58 -17.14
C GLY A 3 3.30 10.28 -18.02
N GLY A 4 4.23 10.03 -17.81
CA GLY A 4 5.34 9.78 -18.64
C GLY A 4 5.55 8.34 -19.03
N LEU A 5 4.77 7.42 -18.46
CA LEU A 5 5.02 6.01 -18.72
C LEU A 5 4.19 5.52 -19.93
N PRO A 6 4.83 4.90 -20.92
CA PRO A 6 4.11 4.35 -22.07
C PRO A 6 3.18 3.23 -21.64
N VAL A 7 2.04 3.12 -22.31
CA VAL A 7 1.09 2.04 -22.06
C VAL A 7 1.75 0.72 -22.45
N GLY A 8 1.65 -0.28 -21.56
CA GLY A 8 2.20 -1.61 -21.80
C GLY A 8 3.68 -1.76 -21.50
N THR A 9 4.39 -0.65 -21.33
CA THR A 9 5.79 -0.68 -20.95
C THR A 9 6.04 0.19 -19.71
N GLY A 10 4.97 0.57 -19.04
CA GLY A 10 5.07 1.43 -17.88
C GLY A 10 5.78 0.79 -16.73
N GLY A 11 6.05 1.58 -15.74
CA GLY A 11 6.75 1.13 -14.57
C GLY A 11 5.90 0.29 -13.65
N LYS A 12 6.41 0.08 -12.46
CA LYS A 12 5.74 -0.68 -11.42
C LYS A 12 5.53 0.20 -10.21
N THR A 13 4.36 0.09 -9.59
CA THR A 13 4.01 0.84 -8.38
C THR A 13 3.76 -0.13 -7.24
N LEU A 14 4.28 0.19 -6.07
CA LEU A 14 3.97 -0.52 -4.84
C LEU A 14 2.87 0.26 -4.12
N LEU A 15 1.73 -0.39 -3.91
CA LEU A 15 0.56 0.21 -3.28
C LEU A 15 0.47 -0.25 -1.82
N MET A 16 0.56 0.68 -0.89
CA MET A 16 0.41 0.40 0.54
C MET A 16 -1.07 0.37 0.88
N LEU A 17 -1.55 -0.77 1.36
CA LEU A 17 -2.96 -0.98 1.70
C LEU A 17 -3.13 -1.20 3.19
N SER A 18 -4.17 -0.58 3.76
CA SER A 18 -4.60 -0.83 5.13
C SER A 18 -6.08 -1.18 5.13
N GLY A 19 -6.54 -1.75 6.23
CA GLY A 19 -7.95 -2.13 6.36
C GLY A 19 -8.92 -0.96 6.44
N GLY A 20 -8.41 0.28 6.47
CA GLY A 20 -9.23 1.48 6.53
C GLY A 20 -9.54 2.12 5.18
N ILE A 21 -9.19 1.47 4.08
CA ILE A 21 -9.49 2.01 2.76
C ILE A 21 -10.97 1.83 2.44
N ASP A 22 -11.64 2.93 2.14
CA ASP A 22 -13.07 2.92 1.91
C ASP A 22 -13.47 2.69 0.45
N SER A 23 -12.70 3.20 -0.50
CA SER A 23 -13.06 3.08 -1.90
C SER A 23 -11.86 2.78 -2.77
N PRO A 24 -11.75 1.54 -3.26
CA PRO A 24 -10.69 1.18 -4.19
C PRO A 24 -10.93 1.69 -5.60
N VAL A 25 -12.17 1.97 -5.95
CA VAL A 25 -12.54 2.28 -7.35
C VAL A 25 -11.85 3.55 -7.85
N ALA A 26 -11.81 4.59 -7.03
CA ALA A 26 -11.16 5.83 -7.41
C ALA A 26 -9.67 5.63 -7.69
N GLY A 27 -9.02 4.79 -6.88
CA GLY A 27 -7.62 4.47 -7.08
C GLY A 27 -7.37 3.68 -8.35
N ILE A 28 -8.29 2.78 -8.70
CA ILE A 28 -8.19 1.98 -9.91
C ILE A 28 -8.12 2.88 -11.14
N GLU A 29 -8.98 3.89 -11.20
CA GLU A 29 -9.02 4.77 -12.37
C GLU A 29 -7.70 5.52 -12.58
N VAL A 30 -7.06 5.92 -11.49
CA VAL A 30 -5.76 6.60 -11.57
C VAL A 30 -4.67 5.67 -12.06
N MET A 31 -4.75 4.39 -11.72
CA MET A 31 -3.69 3.41 -11.97
C MET A 31 -3.82 2.67 -13.30
N LYS A 32 -4.83 2.96 -14.08
CA LYS A 32 -5.19 2.21 -15.29
C LYS A 32 -4.33 2.52 -16.51
N ARG A 33 -3.10 2.96 -16.34
CA ARG A 33 -2.37 3.44 -17.51
C ARG A 33 -1.12 2.64 -17.83
N GLY A 34 -1.28 1.33 -17.87
CA GLY A 34 -0.17 0.46 -18.24
C GLY A 34 0.87 0.28 -17.15
N VAL A 35 0.50 0.57 -15.93
CA VAL A 35 1.37 0.42 -14.77
C VAL A 35 1.12 -0.94 -14.13
N THR A 36 2.19 -1.66 -13.85
CA THR A 36 2.10 -2.89 -13.07
C THR A 36 1.98 -2.50 -11.59
N VAL A 37 1.13 -3.21 -10.86
CA VAL A 37 0.90 -2.91 -9.45
C VAL A 37 1.23 -4.11 -8.60
N GLU A 38 1.98 -3.89 -7.52
CA GLU A 38 2.09 -4.85 -6.41
C GLU A 38 1.62 -4.13 -5.16
N ALA A 39 1.10 -4.87 -4.20
CA ALA A 39 0.57 -4.30 -2.97
C ALA A 39 1.35 -4.80 -1.77
N ILE A 40 1.35 -4.02 -0.70
CA ILE A 40 1.98 -4.38 0.56
C ILE A 40 1.03 -4.04 1.71
N HIS A 41 0.93 -4.96 2.66
CA HIS A 41 0.14 -4.78 3.88
C HIS A 41 0.92 -5.27 5.07
N PHE A 42 0.92 -4.48 6.14
CA PHE A 42 1.61 -4.82 7.38
C PHE A 42 0.60 -5.43 8.35
N HIS A 43 0.80 -6.70 8.67
CA HIS A 43 -0.10 -7.45 9.55
C HIS A 43 0.54 -7.60 10.93
N SER A 44 -0.12 -7.06 11.95
CA SER A 44 0.46 -7.02 13.30
C SER A 44 -0.58 -7.32 14.38
N PRO A 45 -1.11 -8.54 14.44
CA PRO A 45 -1.99 -8.90 15.54
C PRO A 45 -1.23 -8.90 16.86
N PRO A 46 -1.83 -8.50 18.00
CA PRO A 46 -3.22 -8.06 18.15
C PRO A 46 -3.44 -6.57 17.87
N PHE A 47 -2.42 -5.85 17.38
CA PHE A 47 -2.55 -4.41 17.14
C PHE A 47 -3.42 -4.11 15.92
N THR A 48 -3.41 -5.01 14.94
CA THR A 48 -4.38 -4.99 13.84
C THR A 48 -5.17 -6.29 13.87
N SER A 49 -6.34 -6.29 13.25
CA SER A 49 -7.24 -7.44 13.30
C SER A 49 -7.07 -8.35 12.08
N GLU A 50 -7.51 -9.60 12.24
CA GLU A 50 -7.62 -10.52 11.11
C GLU A 50 -8.62 -9.99 10.08
N LYS A 51 -9.66 -9.30 10.52
CA LYS A 51 -10.62 -8.66 9.61
C LYS A 51 -9.94 -7.63 8.72
N ALA A 52 -9.01 -6.86 9.28
CA ALA A 52 -8.26 -5.88 8.49
C ALA A 52 -7.45 -6.55 7.39
N LYS A 53 -6.79 -7.66 7.71
CA LYS A 53 -6.05 -8.43 6.73
C LYS A 53 -6.98 -8.99 5.66
N ASP A 54 -8.09 -9.60 6.06
CA ASP A 54 -9.06 -10.16 5.13
C ASP A 54 -9.63 -9.09 4.20
N LYS A 55 -9.87 -7.91 4.73
CA LYS A 55 -10.36 -6.79 3.94
C LYS A 55 -9.34 -6.36 2.89
N VAL A 56 -8.07 -6.33 3.25
CA VAL A 56 -7.00 -6.01 2.30
C VAL A 56 -6.88 -7.07 1.22
N ILE A 57 -6.98 -8.34 1.57
CA ILE A 57 -6.95 -9.43 0.60
C ILE A 57 -8.12 -9.29 -0.39
N GLU A 58 -9.32 -9.05 0.13
CA GLU A 58 -10.50 -8.87 -0.72
C GLU A 58 -10.36 -7.64 -1.62
N LEU A 59 -9.87 -6.54 -1.07
CA LEU A 59 -9.62 -5.33 -1.83
C LEU A 59 -8.64 -5.58 -2.97
N THR A 60 -7.56 -6.29 -2.69
CA THR A 60 -6.56 -6.64 -3.70
C THR A 60 -7.17 -7.50 -4.79
N ARG A 61 -8.06 -8.43 -4.43
CA ARG A 61 -8.76 -9.26 -5.39
C ARG A 61 -9.63 -8.40 -6.32
N ILE A 62 -10.36 -7.45 -5.75
CA ILE A 62 -11.20 -6.54 -6.53
C ILE A 62 -10.37 -5.69 -7.49
N LEU A 63 -9.25 -5.16 -7.00
CA LEU A 63 -8.34 -4.39 -7.84
C LEU A 63 -7.77 -5.23 -8.98
N ALA A 64 -7.42 -6.48 -8.68
CA ALA A 64 -6.85 -7.38 -9.68
C ALA A 64 -7.83 -7.70 -10.80
N GLU A 65 -9.11 -7.71 -10.52
CA GLU A 65 -10.14 -7.91 -11.56
C GLU A 65 -10.14 -6.77 -12.57
N ARG A 66 -9.66 -5.59 -12.17
CA ARG A 66 -9.66 -4.40 -13.02
C ARG A 66 -8.33 -4.16 -13.72
N VAL A 67 -7.23 -4.35 -13.02
CA VAL A 67 -5.90 -3.99 -13.53
C VAL A 67 -5.03 -5.20 -13.87
N GLY A 68 -5.53 -6.41 -13.64
CA GLY A 68 -4.75 -7.63 -13.83
C GLY A 68 -4.14 -8.13 -12.52
N PRO A 69 -3.41 -9.25 -12.56
CA PRO A 69 -2.89 -9.88 -11.34
C PRO A 69 -2.05 -8.92 -10.50
N ILE A 70 -2.28 -8.94 -9.20
CA ILE A 70 -1.55 -8.11 -8.25
C ILE A 70 -0.94 -9.04 -7.20
N LYS A 71 0.39 -8.98 -7.05
CA LYS A 71 1.06 -9.68 -5.96
C LYS A 71 0.87 -8.87 -4.68
N LEU A 72 0.40 -9.53 -3.64
CA LEU A 72 0.22 -8.92 -2.33
C LEU A 72 1.31 -9.41 -1.38
N HIS A 73 2.12 -8.48 -0.90
CA HIS A 73 3.14 -8.77 0.11
C HIS A 73 2.52 -8.56 1.49
N LEU A 74 2.33 -9.65 2.23
CA LEU A 74 1.85 -9.58 3.60
C LEU A 74 3.05 -9.61 4.53
N VAL A 75 3.36 -8.49 5.16
CA VAL A 75 4.52 -8.35 6.01
C VAL A 75 4.13 -8.58 7.47
N PRO A 76 4.69 -9.60 8.14
CA PRO A 76 4.45 -9.78 9.57
C PRO A 76 5.16 -8.68 10.35
N PHE A 77 4.39 -7.89 11.07
CA PHE A 77 4.90 -6.68 11.72
C PHE A 77 4.75 -6.70 13.25
N THR A 78 4.18 -7.76 13.82
CA THR A 78 3.86 -7.84 15.24
C THR A 78 5.08 -7.61 16.13
N GLU A 79 6.18 -8.30 15.84
CA GLU A 79 7.37 -8.17 16.68
C GLU A 79 8.00 -6.80 16.60
N ILE A 80 7.98 -6.20 15.41
CA ILE A 80 8.47 -4.84 15.20
C ILE A 80 7.58 -3.86 15.99
N GLN A 81 6.28 -4.04 15.93
CA GLN A 81 5.34 -3.18 16.65
C GLN A 81 5.54 -3.28 18.16
N LYS A 82 5.72 -4.50 18.67
CA LYS A 82 5.99 -4.70 20.08
C LYS A 82 7.27 -3.98 20.51
N GLN A 83 8.30 -4.07 19.70
CA GLN A 83 9.58 -3.42 20.00
C GLN A 83 9.44 -1.90 20.01
N ILE A 84 8.74 -1.35 19.04
CA ILE A 84 8.46 0.09 18.99
C ILE A 84 7.70 0.52 20.24
N ASN A 85 6.65 -0.20 20.59
CA ASN A 85 5.85 0.15 21.77
C ASN A 85 6.66 0.07 23.06
N LYS A 86 7.67 -0.80 23.10
CA LYS A 86 8.48 -0.99 24.29
C LYS A 86 9.52 0.13 24.46
N VAL A 87 10.13 0.58 23.37
CA VAL A 87 11.30 1.48 23.45
C VAL A 87 10.99 2.93 23.08
N VAL A 88 9.90 3.18 22.40
CA VAL A 88 9.54 4.52 21.93
C VAL A 88 8.50 5.13 22.85
N HIS A 89 8.71 6.42 23.18
CA HIS A 89 7.73 7.14 23.98
C HIS A 89 6.35 7.11 23.29
N PRO A 90 5.24 6.90 24.04
CA PRO A 90 3.90 6.82 23.43
C PRO A 90 3.57 7.96 22.46
N ARG A 91 4.07 9.17 22.75
CA ARG A 91 3.86 10.33 21.88
C ARG A 91 4.37 10.10 20.45
N TYR A 92 5.44 9.31 20.30
CA TYR A 92 6.11 9.12 19.01
C TYR A 92 5.87 7.74 18.41
N THR A 93 5.07 6.91 19.05
CA THR A 93 4.85 5.53 18.60
C THR A 93 4.29 5.47 17.18
N MET A 94 3.26 6.26 16.90
CA MET A 94 2.63 6.24 15.59
C MET A 94 3.58 6.70 14.49
N THR A 95 4.33 7.77 14.74
CA THR A 95 5.32 8.28 13.79
C THR A 95 6.41 7.25 13.53
N SER A 96 6.91 6.60 14.60
CA SER A 96 7.94 5.57 14.48
C SER A 96 7.45 4.36 13.71
N THR A 97 6.20 3.96 13.94
CA THR A 97 5.58 2.86 13.22
C THR A 97 5.51 3.15 11.73
N ARG A 98 5.04 4.33 11.38
CA ARG A 98 4.94 4.75 9.97
C ARG A 98 6.30 4.80 9.29
N ARG A 99 7.31 5.31 9.99
CA ARG A 99 8.68 5.35 9.46
C ARG A 99 9.21 3.96 9.18
N MET A 100 8.98 3.03 10.10
CA MET A 100 9.44 1.65 9.91
C MET A 100 8.73 1.00 8.72
N MET A 101 7.43 1.21 8.59
CA MET A 101 6.67 0.71 7.45
C MET A 101 7.21 1.27 6.13
N MET A 102 7.54 2.56 6.10
CA MET A 102 8.12 3.17 4.90
C MET A 102 9.50 2.63 4.58
N ARG A 103 10.33 2.36 5.58
CA ARG A 103 11.64 1.75 5.36
C ARG A 103 11.51 0.36 4.75
N ILE A 104 10.59 -0.44 5.27
CA ILE A 104 10.36 -1.79 4.74
C ILE A 104 9.82 -1.70 3.32
N SER A 105 8.87 -0.80 3.08
CA SER A 105 8.29 -0.60 1.76
C SER A 105 9.35 -0.17 0.75
N ASP A 106 10.27 0.70 1.16
CA ASP A 106 11.37 1.15 0.31
C ASP A 106 12.28 -0.02 -0.09
N LYS A 107 12.56 -0.92 0.83
CA LYS A 107 13.32 -2.14 0.52
C LYS A 107 12.59 -3.01 -0.49
N VAL A 108 11.28 -3.15 -0.32
CA VAL A 108 10.46 -3.94 -1.26
C VAL A 108 10.48 -3.27 -2.63
N VAL A 109 10.35 -1.96 -2.68
CA VAL A 109 10.44 -1.20 -3.94
C VAL A 109 11.71 -1.53 -4.69
N HIS A 110 12.83 -1.54 -4.00
CA HIS A 110 14.11 -1.88 -4.63
C HIS A 110 14.15 -3.34 -5.09
N GLN A 111 13.64 -4.25 -4.28
CA GLN A 111 13.63 -5.68 -4.60
C GLN A 111 12.80 -5.98 -5.84
N ILE A 112 11.68 -5.30 -6.01
CA ILE A 112 10.77 -5.57 -7.13
C ILE A 112 10.98 -4.60 -8.30
N ASN A 113 11.94 -3.72 -8.20
CA ASN A 113 12.22 -2.68 -9.20
C ASN A 113 11.00 -1.79 -9.47
N ALA A 114 10.30 -1.40 -8.40
CA ALA A 114 9.20 -0.47 -8.53
C ALA A 114 9.73 0.95 -8.72
N ASN A 115 8.93 1.79 -9.35
CA ASN A 115 9.26 3.18 -9.62
C ASN A 115 8.68 4.13 -8.59
N ALA A 116 7.64 3.69 -7.88
CA ALA A 116 6.92 4.55 -6.95
C ALA A 116 6.26 3.74 -5.85
N ILE A 117 6.03 4.42 -4.72
CA ILE A 117 5.19 3.93 -3.64
C ILE A 117 3.96 4.84 -3.58
N VAL A 118 2.78 4.25 -3.46
CA VAL A 118 1.55 5.00 -3.29
C VAL A 118 0.84 4.47 -2.06
N ASN A 119 0.44 5.39 -1.18
CA ASN A 119 -0.39 5.06 -0.03
C ASN A 119 -1.85 5.04 -0.50
N GLY A 120 -2.60 4.03 -0.10
CA GLY A 120 -3.99 3.89 -0.52
C GLY A 120 -4.86 5.09 -0.17
N GLU A 121 -4.63 5.70 0.98
CA GLU A 121 -5.36 6.90 1.37
C GLU A 121 -5.03 8.08 0.47
N ASN A 122 -3.75 8.27 0.18
CA ASN A 122 -3.30 9.34 -0.71
C ASN A 122 -3.83 9.12 -2.12
N LEU A 123 -3.91 7.86 -2.55
CA LEU A 123 -4.45 7.54 -3.85
C LEU A 123 -5.91 7.97 -3.97
N GLY A 124 -6.70 7.74 -2.92
CA GLY A 124 -8.07 8.19 -2.89
C GLY A 124 -8.18 9.71 -2.96
N GLN A 125 -7.35 10.42 -2.24
CA GLN A 125 -7.31 11.88 -2.26
C GLN A 125 -6.90 12.42 -3.62
N VAL A 126 -5.88 11.82 -4.22
CA VAL A 126 -5.43 12.22 -5.55
C VAL A 126 -6.52 12.02 -6.58
N ALA A 127 -7.19 10.88 -6.56
CA ALA A 127 -8.30 10.62 -7.47
C ALA A 127 -9.43 11.64 -7.30
N SER A 128 -9.77 11.97 -6.05
CA SER A 128 -10.80 12.94 -5.75
C SER A 128 -10.43 14.33 -6.27
N GLN A 129 -9.19 14.74 -6.08
CA GLN A 129 -8.70 16.04 -6.55
C GLN A 129 -8.64 16.10 -8.07
N THR A 130 -8.25 15.00 -8.71
CA THR A 130 -8.12 14.95 -10.16
C THR A 130 -9.46 15.06 -10.86
N LEU A 131 -10.51 14.57 -10.22
CA LEU A 131 -11.84 14.56 -10.80
C LEU A 131 -12.55 15.92 -10.71
N LYS A 132 -11.96 16.86 -10.03
CA LYS A 132 -12.47 18.21 -10.01
C LYS A 132 -12.16 18.88 -11.33
#